data_1fd54d85047881b4a7460301554b0869
#
_entry.id   1fd54d85047881b4a7460301554b0869
#
_cell.length_a   1.000
_cell.length_b   1.000
_cell.length_c   1.000
_cell.angle_alpha   90.00
_cell.angle_beta   90.00
_cell.angle_gamma   90.00
#
_symmetry.space_group_name_H-M   'P 1'
#
loop_
_entity.id
_entity.type
_entity.pdbx_description
1 polymer ?
#
loop_
_entity_poly.entity_id
_entity_poly.type
_entity_poly.pdbx_seq_one_letter_code
_entity_poly.pdbx_strand_id
1 'polypeptide(L)'
;MENITPRRSSINITEQLLRWYDAHQRILPWRAVGRETPDPYRVWLSEIMLQQTQVVTVVSYFNRFIESWPKIESLAAADVNDVLREWAGLGYYARARNLHRCAQIITRDHAGEFPKEEAELLKLPGIGPYTAAAMAAIAFGKDATPVDGNVERVIARVYRIKTPIKENKLIIKSLASQNTPKSRTGDYAQAVMDLGATVCTPRRPLCFTCPLTELCGAFLHEETHAIPISKKQKKAPKREGTAYVIINTANEILLYRRAERGLLGGMLEVPSVGWEQDERHNELIRKLTMCRPHSRAITGTVEHVFTHFKLVLRVVVMRVEKNDWLAGLHWYSLDKIESVGLPKLMLKVVKHFLSSADNSNNTK
;
A
#
# COMPACT_ATOMS: atom_id res chain seq x y z
N MET A 1 2.29 -28.43 -26.91
CA MET A 1 1.20 -27.96 -26.02
C MET A 1 0.51 -29.21 -25.48
N GLU A 2 0.91 -29.63 -24.27
CA GLU A 2 0.20 -30.76 -23.60
C GLU A 2 -1.17 -30.26 -23.18
N ASN A 3 -2.21 -30.98 -23.60
CA ASN A 3 -3.59 -30.71 -23.24
C ASN A 3 -3.77 -30.76 -21.72
N ILE A 4 -3.98 -29.62 -21.10
CA ILE A 4 -4.40 -29.48 -19.69
C ILE A 4 -5.89 -29.79 -19.65
N THR A 5 -6.25 -31.07 -19.75
CA THR A 5 -7.63 -31.52 -19.54
C THR A 5 -7.80 -31.82 -18.04
N PRO A 6 -8.68 -31.15 -17.30
CA PRO A 6 -8.97 -31.52 -15.93
C PRO A 6 -9.63 -32.89 -15.92
N ARG A 7 -9.10 -33.86 -15.16
CA ARG A 7 -9.80 -35.10 -14.85
C ARG A 7 -11.12 -34.72 -14.15
N ARG A 8 -12.24 -35.09 -14.76
CA ARG A 8 -13.57 -35.01 -14.18
C ARG A 8 -13.64 -35.91 -12.93
N SER A 9 -13.31 -35.38 -11.76
CA SER A 9 -13.91 -35.82 -10.51
C SER A 9 -15.16 -34.93 -10.33
N SER A 10 -16.21 -35.49 -9.77
CA SER A 10 -17.46 -34.79 -9.43
C SER A 10 -17.25 -33.67 -8.36
N ILE A 11 -16.04 -33.40 -7.99
CA ILE A 11 -15.62 -32.49 -6.96
C ILE A 11 -15.27 -31.13 -7.61
N ASN A 12 -16.09 -30.12 -7.31
CA ASN A 12 -15.96 -28.78 -7.87
C ASN A 12 -15.09 -27.92 -6.94
N ILE A 13 -14.04 -27.29 -7.49
CA ILE A 13 -13.15 -26.34 -6.77
C ILE A 13 -13.96 -25.31 -6.01
N THR A 14 -14.96 -24.73 -6.65
CA THR A 14 -15.82 -23.69 -6.10
C THR A 14 -16.58 -24.18 -4.87
N GLU A 15 -17.17 -25.36 -4.95
CA GLU A 15 -17.98 -25.93 -3.85
C GLU A 15 -17.11 -26.23 -2.62
N GLN A 16 -15.95 -26.87 -2.83
CA GLN A 16 -15.03 -27.17 -1.74
C GLN A 16 -14.50 -25.90 -1.08
N LEU A 17 -14.17 -24.90 -1.89
CA LEU A 17 -13.64 -23.64 -1.38
C LEU A 17 -14.71 -22.84 -0.60
N LEU A 18 -15.96 -22.77 -1.08
CA LEU A 18 -17.04 -22.10 -0.36
C LEU A 18 -17.39 -22.81 0.95
N ARG A 19 -17.42 -24.16 0.94
CA ARG A 19 -17.64 -24.94 2.17
C ARG A 19 -16.53 -24.69 3.21
N TRP A 20 -15.28 -24.63 2.77
CA TRP A 20 -14.15 -24.28 3.63
C TRP A 20 -14.26 -22.86 4.16
N TYR A 21 -14.65 -21.91 3.31
CA TYR A 21 -14.80 -20.50 3.67
C TYR A 21 -15.86 -20.29 4.74
N ASP A 22 -17.00 -20.98 4.64
CA ASP A 22 -18.08 -20.91 5.64
C ASP A 22 -17.58 -21.26 7.06
N ALA A 23 -16.57 -22.14 7.16
CA ALA A 23 -16.02 -22.57 8.44
C ALA A 23 -14.75 -21.79 8.87
N HIS A 24 -14.03 -21.15 7.93
CA HIS A 24 -12.68 -20.63 8.18
C HIS A 24 -12.47 -19.18 7.73
N GLN A 25 -13.52 -18.47 7.33
CA GLN A 25 -13.40 -17.07 6.92
C GLN A 25 -12.72 -16.20 7.99
N ARG A 26 -11.85 -15.31 7.55
CA ARG A 26 -11.20 -14.36 8.46
C ARG A 26 -12.19 -13.31 8.93
N ILE A 27 -12.22 -13.03 10.22
CA ILE A 27 -12.98 -11.91 10.80
C ILE A 27 -12.14 -10.64 10.62
N LEU A 28 -12.60 -9.74 9.74
CA LEU A 28 -11.92 -8.49 9.43
C LEU A 28 -12.91 -7.32 9.53
N PRO A 29 -12.48 -6.12 10.01
CA PRO A 29 -13.40 -5.01 10.31
C PRO A 29 -14.16 -4.45 9.10
N TRP A 30 -13.73 -4.76 7.90
CA TRP A 30 -14.35 -4.33 6.63
C TRP A 30 -15.25 -5.39 6.01
N ARG A 31 -15.38 -6.57 6.62
CA ARG A 31 -16.24 -7.65 6.12
C ARG A 31 -17.60 -7.63 6.79
N ALA A 32 -18.61 -7.93 6.03
CA ALA A 32 -19.94 -8.21 6.57
C ALA A 32 -19.92 -9.50 7.40
N VAL A 33 -20.70 -9.53 8.46
CA VAL A 33 -20.82 -10.68 9.36
C VAL A 33 -22.18 -11.36 9.15
N GLY A 34 -22.14 -12.67 8.96
CA GLY A 34 -23.37 -13.47 8.83
C GLY A 34 -24.17 -13.13 7.55
N ARG A 35 -25.40 -12.58 7.73
CA ARG A 35 -26.32 -12.23 6.62
C ARG A 35 -26.31 -10.74 6.26
N GLU A 36 -25.39 -9.98 6.82
CA GLU A 36 -25.28 -8.56 6.50
C GLU A 36 -24.87 -8.34 5.04
N THR A 37 -25.39 -7.27 4.45
CA THR A 37 -24.94 -6.83 3.13
C THR A 37 -23.61 -6.10 3.28
N PRO A 38 -22.57 -6.44 2.49
CA PRO A 38 -21.30 -5.73 2.55
C PRO A 38 -21.49 -4.24 2.24
N ASP A 39 -20.92 -3.38 3.08
CA ASP A 39 -20.91 -1.93 2.87
C ASP A 39 -19.88 -1.56 1.78
N PRO A 40 -20.30 -1.00 0.63
CA PRO A 40 -19.38 -0.65 -0.46
C PRO A 40 -18.29 0.34 -0.06
N TYR A 41 -18.56 1.28 0.85
CA TYR A 41 -17.56 2.21 1.36
C TYR A 41 -16.47 1.48 2.15
N ARG A 42 -16.85 0.56 3.03
CA ARG A 42 -15.90 -0.23 3.83
C ARG A 42 -15.08 -1.19 2.95
N VAL A 43 -15.72 -1.84 1.98
CA VAL A 43 -15.03 -2.70 1.01
C VAL A 43 -14.01 -1.89 0.21
N TRP A 44 -14.41 -0.78 -0.40
CA TRP A 44 -13.54 0.07 -1.17
C TRP A 44 -12.35 0.60 -0.36
N LEU A 45 -12.61 1.16 0.82
CA LEU A 45 -11.57 1.71 1.70
C LEU A 45 -10.52 0.65 2.02
N SER A 46 -10.95 -0.57 2.39
CA SER A 46 -10.06 -1.67 2.69
C SER A 46 -9.23 -2.10 1.49
N GLU A 47 -9.84 -2.22 0.31
CA GLU A 47 -9.17 -2.63 -0.93
C GLU A 47 -8.07 -1.62 -1.33
N ILE A 48 -8.33 -0.32 -1.17
CA ILE A 48 -7.31 0.70 -1.41
C ILE A 48 -6.18 0.64 -0.35
N MET A 49 -6.51 0.43 0.92
CA MET A 49 -5.50 0.31 1.99
C MET A 49 -4.65 -0.95 1.86
N LEU A 50 -5.22 -2.05 1.41
CA LEU A 50 -4.53 -3.34 1.23
C LEU A 50 -3.59 -3.38 0.02
N GLN A 51 -3.68 -2.40 -0.91
CA GLN A 51 -2.73 -2.33 -2.02
C GLN A 51 -1.29 -2.24 -1.48
N GLN A 52 -0.50 -3.31 -1.65
CA GLN A 52 0.90 -3.43 -1.19
C GLN A 52 1.11 -3.22 0.32
N THR A 53 0.07 -3.43 1.13
CA THR A 53 0.13 -3.32 2.59
C THR A 53 -0.44 -4.59 3.24
N GLN A 54 0.17 -5.05 4.31
CA GLN A 54 -0.27 -6.26 5.01
C GLN A 54 -1.54 -6.00 5.84
N VAL A 55 -2.41 -7.00 5.92
CA VAL A 55 -3.69 -6.95 6.67
C VAL A 55 -3.49 -6.48 8.11
N VAL A 56 -2.51 -7.04 8.82
CA VAL A 56 -2.21 -6.68 10.23
C VAL A 56 -1.94 -5.18 10.40
N THR A 57 -1.31 -4.55 9.43
CA THR A 57 -1.07 -3.09 9.43
C THR A 57 -2.35 -2.34 9.11
N VAL A 58 -3.14 -2.81 8.14
CA VAL A 58 -4.33 -2.11 7.66
C VAL A 58 -5.43 -2.03 8.72
N VAL A 59 -5.61 -3.06 9.56
CA VAL A 59 -6.69 -3.11 10.57
C VAL A 59 -6.74 -1.84 11.43
N SER A 60 -5.62 -1.42 11.99
CA SER A 60 -5.58 -0.23 12.86
C SER A 60 -5.86 1.07 12.10
N TYR A 61 -5.35 1.19 10.87
CA TYR A 61 -5.62 2.35 10.02
C TYR A 61 -7.07 2.42 9.57
N PHE A 62 -7.64 1.29 9.17
CA PHE A 62 -9.03 1.19 8.75
C PHE A 62 -9.98 1.64 9.87
N ASN A 63 -9.77 1.16 11.09
CA ASN A 63 -10.61 1.52 12.23
C ASN A 63 -10.55 3.03 12.51
N ARG A 64 -9.37 3.64 12.53
CA ARG A 64 -9.23 5.10 12.69
C ARG A 64 -9.89 5.89 11.57
N PHE A 65 -9.78 5.42 10.32
CA PHE A 65 -10.44 6.08 9.18
C PHE A 65 -11.96 6.04 9.29
N ILE A 66 -12.53 4.88 9.67
CA ILE A 66 -13.98 4.75 9.87
C ILE A 66 -14.46 5.57 11.08
N GLU A 67 -13.65 5.69 12.12
CA GLU A 67 -13.95 6.56 13.26
C GLU A 67 -13.96 8.03 12.86
N SER A 68 -12.94 8.49 12.11
CA SER A 68 -12.82 9.87 11.66
C SER A 68 -13.83 10.22 10.56
N TRP A 69 -14.06 9.30 9.65
CA TRP A 69 -14.92 9.47 8.48
C TRP A 69 -15.83 8.25 8.28
N PRO A 70 -16.95 8.17 9.04
CA PRO A 70 -17.83 6.99 9.01
C PRO A 70 -18.59 6.80 7.71
N LYS A 71 -18.68 7.86 6.88
CA LYS A 71 -19.35 7.84 5.57
C LYS A 71 -18.47 8.48 4.50
N ILE A 72 -18.73 8.14 3.25
CA ILE A 72 -17.94 8.64 2.12
C ILE A 72 -18.05 10.17 1.98
N GLU A 73 -19.20 10.75 2.31
CA GLU A 73 -19.43 12.19 2.27
C GLU A 73 -18.54 12.92 3.29
N SER A 74 -18.38 12.36 4.48
CA SER A 74 -17.50 12.95 5.50
C SER A 74 -16.03 12.88 5.07
N LEU A 75 -15.61 11.80 4.40
CA LEU A 75 -14.28 11.71 3.81
C LEU A 75 -14.10 12.69 2.65
N ALA A 76 -15.11 12.87 1.80
CA ALA A 76 -15.07 13.80 0.68
C ALA A 76 -14.94 15.26 1.13
N ALA A 77 -15.57 15.62 2.24
CA ALA A 77 -15.54 16.96 2.83
C ALA A 77 -14.28 17.25 3.66
N ALA A 78 -13.48 16.25 3.97
CA ALA A 78 -12.27 16.39 4.78
C ALA A 78 -11.19 17.22 4.07
N ASP A 79 -10.33 17.89 4.84
CA ASP A 79 -9.09 18.46 4.28
C ASP A 79 -8.15 17.32 3.85
N VAL A 80 -7.61 17.40 2.65
CA VAL A 80 -6.69 16.39 2.12
C VAL A 80 -5.46 16.19 3.01
N ASN A 81 -5.02 17.23 3.73
CA ASN A 81 -3.90 17.14 4.66
C ASN A 81 -4.25 16.28 5.87
N ASP A 82 -5.49 16.31 6.34
CA ASP A 82 -5.95 15.46 7.44
C ASP A 82 -5.99 13.99 6.98
N VAL A 83 -6.49 13.75 5.77
CA VAL A 83 -6.47 12.41 5.16
C VAL A 83 -5.04 11.89 5.01
N LEU A 84 -4.11 12.72 4.55
CA LEU A 84 -2.69 12.35 4.41
C LEU A 84 -2.03 12.11 5.78
N ARG A 85 -2.41 12.86 6.81
CA ARG A 85 -1.92 12.68 8.19
C ARG A 85 -2.36 11.33 8.76
N GLU A 86 -3.63 11.00 8.64
CA GLU A 86 -4.17 9.69 9.07
C GLU A 86 -3.60 8.52 8.26
N TRP A 87 -3.22 8.77 6.99
CA TRP A 87 -2.57 7.77 6.13
C TRP A 87 -1.08 7.57 6.42
N ALA A 88 -0.47 8.49 7.20
CA ALA A 88 0.97 8.49 7.42
C ALA A 88 1.45 7.14 7.99
N GLY A 89 2.42 6.53 7.32
CA GLY A 89 2.97 5.21 7.68
C GLY A 89 2.50 4.05 6.79
N LEU A 90 1.35 4.14 6.09
CA LEU A 90 0.94 3.13 5.10
C LEU A 90 1.77 3.15 3.82
N GLY A 91 2.40 4.29 3.52
CA GLY A 91 3.17 4.48 2.28
C GLY A 91 2.30 4.66 1.03
N TYR A 92 2.96 4.84 -0.12
CA TYR A 92 2.27 5.02 -1.42
C TYR A 92 1.15 6.08 -1.34
N TYR A 93 1.48 7.27 -0.90
CA TYR A 93 0.56 8.36 -0.58
C TYR A 93 -0.33 8.84 -1.74
N ALA A 94 0.04 8.51 -2.98
CA ALA A 94 -0.85 8.68 -4.12
C ALA A 94 -2.18 7.92 -3.95
N ARG A 95 -2.18 6.82 -3.18
CA ARG A 95 -3.42 6.10 -2.84
C ARG A 95 -4.35 6.96 -2.00
N ALA A 96 -3.85 7.62 -0.96
CA ALA A 96 -4.64 8.51 -0.10
C ALA A 96 -5.22 9.71 -0.89
N ARG A 97 -4.43 10.33 -1.76
CA ARG A 97 -4.92 11.41 -2.62
C ARG A 97 -6.00 10.95 -3.60
N ASN A 98 -5.78 9.80 -4.25
CA ASN A 98 -6.77 9.23 -5.15
C ASN A 98 -8.02 8.77 -4.40
N LEU A 99 -7.87 8.21 -3.20
CA LEU A 99 -8.97 7.85 -2.30
C LEU A 99 -9.82 9.09 -1.99
N HIS A 100 -9.20 10.18 -1.55
CA HIS A 100 -9.92 11.43 -1.26
C HIS A 100 -10.62 12.00 -2.51
N ARG A 101 -9.90 12.06 -3.65
CA ARG A 101 -10.49 12.50 -4.92
C ARG A 101 -11.64 11.60 -5.39
N CYS A 102 -11.51 10.28 -5.20
CA CYS A 102 -12.58 9.34 -5.50
C CYS A 102 -13.80 9.59 -4.63
N ALA A 103 -13.64 9.80 -3.33
CA ALA A 103 -14.73 10.15 -2.43
C ALA A 103 -15.46 11.41 -2.88
N GLN A 104 -14.73 12.46 -3.27
CA GLN A 104 -15.30 13.68 -3.80
C GLN A 104 -16.14 13.46 -5.07
N ILE A 105 -15.65 12.64 -6.01
CA ILE A 105 -16.38 12.29 -7.24
C ILE A 105 -17.65 11.49 -6.91
N ILE A 106 -17.55 10.48 -6.05
CA ILE A 106 -18.70 9.66 -5.65
C ILE A 106 -19.77 10.54 -4.97
N THR A 107 -19.38 11.43 -4.10
CA THR A 107 -20.33 12.32 -3.42
C THR A 107 -20.96 13.31 -4.39
N ARG A 108 -20.18 13.92 -5.29
CA ARG A 108 -20.66 14.96 -6.20
C ARG A 108 -21.45 14.38 -7.38
N ASP A 109 -20.96 13.34 -8.03
CA ASP A 109 -21.44 12.86 -9.33
C ASP A 109 -22.33 11.62 -9.21
N HIS A 110 -22.28 10.91 -8.05
CA HIS A 110 -23.01 9.66 -7.81
C HIS A 110 -23.85 9.69 -6.53
N ALA A 111 -24.13 10.88 -5.97
CA ALA A 111 -24.96 11.07 -4.76
C ALA A 111 -24.50 10.22 -3.54
N GLY A 112 -23.20 9.94 -3.41
CA GLY A 112 -22.62 9.12 -2.33
C GLY A 112 -22.68 7.61 -2.59
N GLU A 113 -23.24 7.14 -3.70
CA GLU A 113 -23.37 5.71 -4.03
C GLU A 113 -22.33 5.27 -5.06
N PHE A 114 -21.64 4.17 -4.78
CA PHE A 114 -20.71 3.59 -5.74
C PHE A 114 -21.43 2.96 -6.94
N PRO A 115 -20.91 3.16 -8.18
CA PRO A 115 -21.37 2.39 -9.33
C PRO A 115 -21.17 0.89 -9.10
N LYS A 116 -22.10 0.06 -9.62
CA LYS A 116 -22.10 -1.38 -9.39
C LYS A 116 -21.34 -2.16 -10.48
N GLU A 117 -21.18 -1.55 -11.65
CA GLU A 117 -20.57 -2.21 -12.81
C GLU A 117 -19.04 -1.95 -12.82
N GLU A 118 -18.26 -3.01 -13.10
CA GLU A 118 -16.79 -2.94 -13.14
C GLU A 118 -16.28 -1.84 -14.08
N ALA A 119 -16.94 -1.67 -15.24
CA ALA A 119 -16.55 -0.65 -16.23
C ALA A 119 -16.70 0.79 -15.70
N GLU A 120 -17.69 1.06 -14.87
CA GLU A 120 -17.88 2.39 -14.26
C GLU A 120 -16.92 2.59 -13.08
N LEU A 121 -16.70 1.56 -12.27
CA LEU A 121 -15.72 1.60 -11.18
C LEU A 121 -14.31 1.91 -11.68
N LEU A 122 -13.92 1.38 -12.84
CA LEU A 122 -12.61 1.63 -13.46
C LEU A 122 -12.35 3.09 -13.84
N LYS A 123 -13.39 3.92 -13.99
CA LYS A 123 -13.25 5.35 -14.29
C LYS A 123 -12.86 6.18 -13.07
N LEU A 124 -12.99 5.62 -11.87
CA LEU A 124 -12.77 6.33 -10.62
C LEU A 124 -11.27 6.39 -10.24
N PRO A 125 -10.80 7.50 -9.66
CA PRO A 125 -9.40 7.65 -9.25
C PRO A 125 -8.94 6.57 -8.28
N GLY A 126 -7.82 5.91 -8.57
CA GLY A 126 -7.21 4.90 -7.71
C GLY A 126 -7.84 3.52 -7.79
N ILE A 127 -8.91 3.35 -8.54
CA ILE A 127 -9.55 2.05 -8.79
C ILE A 127 -8.97 1.45 -10.07
N GLY A 128 -8.14 0.42 -9.89
CA GLY A 128 -7.61 -0.38 -10.99
C GLY A 128 -8.45 -1.63 -11.26
N PRO A 129 -8.09 -2.45 -12.28
CA PRO A 129 -8.85 -3.64 -12.67
C PRO A 129 -9.11 -4.63 -11.52
N TYR A 130 -8.15 -4.81 -10.62
CA TYR A 130 -8.32 -5.64 -9.44
C TYR A 130 -9.37 -5.06 -8.48
N THR A 131 -9.21 -3.79 -8.09
CA THR A 131 -10.11 -3.14 -7.13
C THR A 131 -11.53 -3.03 -7.68
N ALA A 132 -11.69 -2.75 -8.98
CA ALA A 132 -13.00 -2.72 -9.64
C ALA A 132 -13.69 -4.09 -9.58
N ALA A 133 -12.98 -5.17 -9.93
CA ALA A 133 -13.50 -6.52 -9.84
C ALA A 133 -13.81 -6.95 -8.39
N ALA A 134 -12.96 -6.57 -7.42
CA ALA A 134 -13.16 -6.86 -6.01
C ALA A 134 -14.44 -6.18 -5.47
N MET A 135 -14.62 -4.90 -5.78
CA MET A 135 -15.84 -4.17 -5.40
C MET A 135 -17.08 -4.76 -6.07
N ALA A 136 -17.02 -5.02 -7.39
CA ALA A 136 -18.14 -5.60 -8.12
C ALA A 136 -18.57 -6.96 -7.54
N ALA A 137 -17.60 -7.83 -7.23
CA ALA A 137 -17.88 -9.14 -6.65
C ALA A 137 -18.32 -9.05 -5.18
N ILE A 138 -17.54 -8.35 -4.33
CA ILE A 138 -17.73 -8.41 -2.88
C ILE A 138 -18.86 -7.50 -2.41
N ALA A 139 -18.89 -6.23 -2.89
CA ALA A 139 -19.88 -5.27 -2.44
C ALA A 139 -21.23 -5.41 -3.18
N PHE A 140 -21.20 -5.89 -4.43
CA PHE A 140 -22.39 -5.89 -5.28
C PHE A 140 -22.82 -7.26 -5.80
N GLY A 141 -22.09 -8.34 -5.48
CA GLY A 141 -22.42 -9.70 -5.89
C GLY A 141 -22.41 -9.93 -7.40
N LYS A 142 -21.71 -9.08 -8.17
CA LYS A 142 -21.62 -9.16 -9.62
C LYS A 142 -20.71 -10.31 -10.06
N ASP A 143 -20.90 -10.78 -11.29
CA ASP A 143 -20.05 -11.79 -11.92
C ASP A 143 -18.70 -11.15 -12.30
N ALA A 144 -17.82 -11.02 -11.31
CA ALA A 144 -16.50 -10.43 -11.43
C ALA A 144 -15.47 -11.27 -10.66
N THR A 145 -14.25 -11.34 -11.21
CA THR A 145 -13.17 -12.17 -10.67
C THR A 145 -11.95 -11.32 -10.35
N PRO A 146 -11.80 -10.88 -9.09
CA PRO A 146 -10.60 -10.19 -8.67
C PRO A 146 -9.42 -11.18 -8.60
N VAL A 147 -8.30 -10.80 -9.23
CA VAL A 147 -7.08 -11.62 -9.25
C VAL A 147 -5.93 -10.82 -8.65
N ASP A 148 -5.64 -11.07 -7.37
CA ASP A 148 -4.46 -10.56 -6.66
C ASP A 148 -3.32 -11.60 -6.67
N GLY A 149 -2.20 -11.28 -6.03
CA GLY A 149 -1.07 -12.20 -5.92
C GLY A 149 -1.37 -13.50 -5.15
N ASN A 150 -2.39 -13.54 -4.29
CA ASN A 150 -2.85 -14.75 -3.61
C ASN A 150 -3.62 -15.63 -4.60
N VAL A 151 -4.56 -15.05 -5.31
CA VAL A 151 -5.35 -15.74 -6.35
C VAL A 151 -4.43 -16.26 -7.46
N GLU A 152 -3.48 -15.43 -7.95
CA GLU A 152 -2.47 -15.85 -8.94
C GLU A 152 -1.72 -17.10 -8.48
N ARG A 153 -1.30 -17.13 -7.22
CA ARG A 153 -0.55 -18.26 -6.65
C ARG A 153 -1.41 -19.52 -6.49
N VAL A 154 -2.64 -19.38 -5.97
CA VAL A 154 -3.58 -20.50 -5.80
C VAL A 154 -3.88 -21.12 -7.16
N ILE A 155 -4.29 -20.34 -8.13
CA ILE A 155 -4.61 -20.79 -9.49
C ILE A 155 -3.38 -21.43 -10.16
N ALA A 156 -2.20 -20.79 -10.05
CA ALA A 156 -0.99 -21.35 -10.62
C ALA A 156 -0.65 -22.74 -10.06
N ARG A 157 -0.87 -22.99 -8.75
CA ARG A 157 -0.65 -24.28 -8.11
C ARG A 157 -1.72 -25.30 -8.46
N VAL A 158 -2.99 -24.92 -8.39
CA VAL A 158 -4.12 -25.81 -8.71
C VAL A 158 -3.99 -26.34 -10.15
N TYR A 159 -3.69 -25.45 -11.10
CA TYR A 159 -3.57 -25.80 -12.52
C TYR A 159 -2.13 -26.13 -12.96
N ARG A 160 -1.19 -26.21 -12.00
CA ARG A 160 0.22 -26.59 -12.25
C ARG A 160 0.89 -25.74 -13.34
N ILE A 161 0.78 -24.43 -13.29
CA ILE A 161 1.37 -23.51 -14.28
C ILE A 161 2.88 -23.40 -14.03
N LYS A 162 3.67 -23.99 -14.93
CA LYS A 162 5.13 -24.10 -14.83
C LYS A 162 5.92 -22.98 -15.48
N THR A 163 5.28 -21.88 -15.77
CA THR A 163 5.89 -20.69 -16.35
C THR A 163 5.65 -19.47 -15.46
N PRO A 164 6.47 -18.41 -15.57
CA PRO A 164 6.33 -17.25 -14.70
C PRO A 164 4.94 -16.61 -14.78
N ILE A 165 4.36 -16.24 -13.64
CA ILE A 165 3.02 -15.61 -13.54
C ILE A 165 2.88 -14.42 -14.50
N LYS A 166 3.93 -13.57 -14.60
CA LYS A 166 3.90 -12.39 -15.48
C LYS A 166 3.62 -12.71 -16.94
N GLU A 167 3.97 -13.89 -17.40
CA GLU A 167 3.78 -14.35 -18.79
C GLU A 167 2.40 -15.02 -18.97
N ASN A 168 1.74 -15.37 -17.87
CA ASN A 168 0.49 -16.13 -17.89
C ASN A 168 -0.71 -15.40 -17.27
N LYS A 169 -0.64 -14.08 -17.09
CA LYS A 169 -1.71 -13.33 -16.43
C LYS A 169 -3.09 -13.52 -17.06
N LEU A 170 -3.18 -13.57 -18.38
CA LEU A 170 -4.44 -13.79 -19.09
C LEU A 170 -4.98 -15.21 -18.86
N ILE A 171 -4.11 -16.22 -18.90
CA ILE A 171 -4.47 -17.62 -18.65
C ILE A 171 -4.95 -17.78 -17.20
N ILE A 172 -4.21 -17.22 -16.23
CA ILE A 172 -4.58 -17.26 -14.82
C ILE A 172 -5.92 -16.58 -14.58
N LYS A 173 -6.15 -15.40 -15.18
CA LYS A 173 -7.42 -14.69 -15.09
C LYS A 173 -8.56 -15.52 -15.69
N SER A 174 -8.37 -16.13 -16.85
CA SER A 174 -9.35 -17.00 -17.48
C SER A 174 -9.70 -18.21 -16.61
N LEU A 175 -8.68 -18.90 -16.06
CA LEU A 175 -8.90 -20.05 -15.19
C LEU A 175 -9.57 -19.64 -13.87
N ALA A 176 -9.21 -18.50 -13.29
CA ALA A 176 -9.89 -17.97 -12.11
C ALA A 176 -11.37 -17.68 -12.40
N SER A 177 -11.66 -17.04 -13.54
CA SER A 177 -13.04 -16.72 -13.96
C SER A 177 -13.89 -17.97 -14.20
N GLN A 178 -13.33 -19.02 -14.79
CA GLN A 178 -14.04 -20.30 -15.00
C GLN A 178 -14.49 -20.97 -13.69
N ASN A 179 -13.81 -20.69 -12.58
CA ASN A 179 -14.16 -21.21 -11.27
C ASN A 179 -15.03 -20.24 -10.45
N THR A 180 -15.26 -19.03 -10.93
CA THR A 180 -16.08 -18.04 -10.23
C THR A 180 -17.56 -18.42 -10.38
N PRO A 181 -18.31 -18.66 -9.29
CA PRO A 181 -19.72 -19.01 -9.37
C PRO A 181 -20.57 -17.79 -9.70
N LYS A 182 -21.77 -18.02 -10.23
CA LYS A 182 -22.76 -16.94 -10.47
C LYS A 182 -23.49 -16.48 -9.21
N SER A 183 -23.44 -17.27 -8.14
CA SER A 183 -23.97 -16.93 -6.82
C SER A 183 -22.85 -16.95 -5.78
N ARG A 184 -22.95 -16.13 -4.75
CA ARG A 184 -21.91 -16.03 -3.72
C ARG A 184 -20.54 -15.60 -4.27
N THR A 185 -20.53 -14.76 -5.31
CA THR A 185 -19.32 -14.32 -6.01
C THR A 185 -18.35 -13.62 -5.06
N GLY A 186 -18.87 -12.78 -4.17
CA GLY A 186 -18.09 -12.08 -3.15
C GLY A 186 -17.46 -13.03 -2.13
N ASP A 187 -18.21 -14.05 -1.68
CA ASP A 187 -17.70 -15.09 -0.77
C ASP A 187 -16.57 -15.88 -1.43
N TYR A 188 -16.77 -16.27 -2.70
CA TYR A 188 -15.77 -17.00 -3.46
C TYR A 188 -14.48 -16.18 -3.63
N ALA A 189 -14.60 -14.91 -4.00
CA ALA A 189 -13.46 -14.02 -4.13
C ALA A 189 -12.67 -13.93 -2.82
N GLN A 190 -13.36 -13.71 -1.71
CA GLN A 190 -12.74 -13.66 -0.38
C GLN A 190 -12.17 -15.02 0.04
N ALA A 191 -12.82 -16.13 -0.32
CA ALA A 191 -12.36 -17.48 -0.02
C ALA A 191 -11.01 -17.81 -0.68
N VAL A 192 -10.84 -17.48 -1.96
CA VAL A 192 -9.55 -17.70 -2.66
C VAL A 192 -8.45 -16.84 -2.05
N MET A 193 -8.76 -15.56 -1.73
CA MET A 193 -7.81 -14.67 -1.06
C MET A 193 -7.41 -15.18 0.33
N ASP A 194 -8.38 -15.67 1.12
CA ASP A 194 -8.13 -16.22 2.45
C ASP A 194 -7.31 -17.51 2.37
N LEU A 195 -7.65 -18.40 1.47
CA LEU A 195 -6.87 -19.63 1.23
C LEU A 195 -5.42 -19.28 0.88
N GLY A 196 -5.22 -18.32 -0.01
CA GLY A 196 -3.88 -17.86 -0.38
C GLY A 196 -3.13 -17.22 0.78
N ALA A 197 -3.80 -16.47 1.64
CA ALA A 197 -3.18 -15.77 2.75
C ALA A 197 -2.84 -16.69 3.93
N THR A 198 -3.64 -17.74 4.20
CA THR A 198 -3.54 -18.55 5.42
C THR A 198 -3.04 -19.98 5.18
N VAL A 199 -3.43 -20.61 4.09
CA VAL A 199 -3.13 -22.02 3.79
C VAL A 199 -2.14 -22.14 2.64
N CYS A 200 -2.49 -21.64 1.46
CA CYS A 200 -1.65 -21.73 0.25
C CYS A 200 -0.57 -20.62 0.23
N THR A 201 0.24 -20.54 1.29
CA THR A 201 1.24 -19.48 1.48
C THR A 201 2.42 -19.61 0.50
N PRO A 202 3.21 -18.52 0.27
CA PRO A 202 4.30 -18.53 -0.70
C PRO A 202 5.42 -19.54 -0.40
N ARG A 203 5.83 -19.64 0.87
CA ARG A 203 7.02 -20.41 1.26
C ARG A 203 6.72 -21.75 1.93
N ARG A 204 5.68 -21.82 2.75
CA ARG A 204 5.32 -23.00 3.54
C ARG A 204 3.80 -23.24 3.45
N PRO A 205 3.31 -23.74 2.30
CA PRO A 205 1.88 -24.02 2.15
C PRO A 205 1.48 -25.19 3.05
N LEU A 206 0.32 -25.07 3.69
CA LEU A 206 -0.28 -26.06 4.56
C LEU A 206 -1.16 -27.01 3.74
N CYS A 207 -0.56 -27.77 2.82
CA CYS A 207 -1.26 -28.56 1.82
C CYS A 207 -2.18 -29.64 2.43
N PHE A 208 -1.80 -30.26 3.55
CA PHE A 208 -2.58 -31.31 4.20
C PHE A 208 -3.90 -30.80 4.83
N THR A 209 -4.02 -29.50 5.08
CA THR A 209 -5.25 -28.87 5.56
C THR A 209 -6.00 -28.08 4.49
N CYS A 210 -5.49 -28.15 3.24
CA CYS A 210 -6.04 -27.40 2.13
C CYS A 210 -7.30 -28.09 1.57
N PRO A 211 -8.43 -27.39 1.39
CA PRO A 211 -9.62 -27.98 0.82
C PRO A 211 -9.45 -28.44 -0.63
N LEU A 212 -8.42 -27.94 -1.31
CA LEU A 212 -8.14 -28.24 -2.72
C LEU A 212 -7.04 -29.28 -2.93
N THR A 213 -6.60 -30.00 -1.89
CA THR A 213 -5.46 -30.93 -1.96
C THR A 213 -5.61 -31.96 -3.08
N GLU A 214 -6.76 -32.59 -3.18
CA GLU A 214 -7.05 -33.64 -4.18
C GLU A 214 -7.17 -33.12 -5.62
N LEU A 215 -7.39 -31.82 -5.77
CA LEU A 215 -7.55 -31.13 -7.06
C LEU A 215 -6.29 -30.34 -7.47
N CYS A 216 -5.33 -30.24 -6.55
CA CYS A 216 -4.17 -29.38 -6.75
C CYS A 216 -3.06 -30.09 -7.56
N GLY A 217 -2.90 -29.71 -8.84
CA GLY A 217 -1.86 -30.29 -9.70
C GLY A 217 -0.44 -30.12 -9.15
N ALA A 218 -0.13 -29.01 -8.51
CA ALA A 218 1.20 -28.81 -7.90
C ALA A 218 1.42 -29.73 -6.69
N PHE A 219 0.39 -30.04 -5.90
CA PHE A 219 0.52 -30.96 -4.76
C PHE A 219 0.65 -32.40 -5.23
N LEU A 220 -0.21 -32.83 -6.14
CA LEU A 220 -0.19 -34.19 -6.69
C LEU A 220 1.14 -34.58 -7.39
N HIS A 221 1.91 -33.57 -7.80
CA HIS A 221 3.22 -33.76 -8.44
C HIS A 221 4.40 -33.27 -7.57
N GLU A 222 4.17 -32.97 -6.28
CA GLU A 222 5.20 -32.52 -5.32
C GLU A 222 5.92 -31.21 -5.73
N GLU A 223 5.25 -30.36 -6.51
CA GLU A 223 5.82 -29.12 -7.08
C GLU A 223 5.35 -27.84 -6.36
N THR A 224 4.69 -27.94 -5.21
CA THR A 224 4.11 -26.78 -4.50
C THR A 224 5.16 -25.72 -4.11
N HIS A 225 6.41 -26.11 -3.88
CA HIS A 225 7.51 -25.19 -3.56
C HIS A 225 8.11 -24.53 -4.80
N ALA A 226 8.02 -25.19 -5.96
CA ALA A 226 8.52 -24.67 -7.24
C ALA A 226 7.53 -23.73 -7.93
N ILE A 227 6.24 -23.88 -7.66
CA ILE A 227 5.15 -23.07 -8.25
C ILE A 227 4.63 -22.07 -7.21
N PRO A 228 4.49 -20.79 -7.59
CA PRO A 228 4.74 -20.19 -8.89
C PRO A 228 6.24 -19.93 -9.16
N ILE A 229 6.64 -20.06 -10.41
CA ILE A 229 8.01 -19.76 -10.83
C ILE A 229 8.22 -18.24 -10.75
N SER A 230 9.23 -17.83 -9.97
CA SER A 230 9.65 -16.44 -9.85
C SER A 230 10.90 -16.16 -10.68
N LYS A 231 10.89 -15.09 -11.46
CA LYS A 231 12.17 -14.61 -12.05
C LYS A 231 13.05 -14.03 -10.93
N LYS A 232 14.33 -14.37 -10.92
CA LYS A 232 15.30 -13.75 -9.99
C LYS A 232 15.22 -12.24 -10.10
N GLN A 233 14.89 -11.58 -9.01
CA GLN A 233 14.91 -10.13 -8.97
C GLN A 233 16.35 -9.63 -9.03
N LYS A 234 16.62 -8.67 -9.91
CA LYS A 234 17.90 -7.95 -9.89
C LYS A 234 17.99 -7.20 -8.57
N LYS A 235 19.19 -7.14 -7.97
CA LYS A 235 19.42 -6.32 -6.77
C LYS A 235 19.01 -4.89 -7.06
N ALA A 236 18.22 -4.30 -6.16
CA ALA A 236 17.80 -2.92 -6.29
C ALA A 236 19.03 -2.00 -6.26
N PRO A 237 19.15 -1.04 -7.19
CA PRO A 237 20.28 -0.11 -7.22
C PRO A 237 20.34 0.71 -5.91
N LYS A 238 21.55 1.08 -5.50
CA LYS A 238 21.78 2.00 -4.38
C LYS A 238 21.79 3.44 -4.90
N ARG A 239 21.10 4.34 -4.19
CA ARG A 239 21.19 5.78 -4.39
C ARG A 239 21.72 6.43 -3.12
N GLU A 240 22.47 7.50 -3.26
CA GLU A 240 23.05 8.26 -2.15
C GLU A 240 22.64 9.73 -2.24
N GLY A 241 22.51 10.37 -1.10
CA GLY A 241 22.16 11.78 -1.04
C GLY A 241 22.47 12.38 0.33
N THR A 242 22.11 13.66 0.48
CA THR A 242 22.26 14.41 1.73
C THR A 242 20.92 15.04 2.10
N ALA A 243 20.47 14.82 3.33
CA ALA A 243 19.31 15.48 3.92
C ALA A 243 19.79 16.61 4.84
N TYR A 244 19.16 17.77 4.75
CA TYR A 244 19.49 18.96 5.51
C TYR A 244 18.42 19.25 6.55
N VAL A 245 18.72 18.98 7.81
CA VAL A 245 17.87 19.34 8.95
C VAL A 245 18.14 20.80 9.27
N ILE A 246 17.26 21.67 8.82
CA ILE A 246 17.39 23.13 8.96
C ILE A 246 16.52 23.57 10.13
N ILE A 247 17.13 24.18 11.16
CA ILE A 247 16.48 24.54 12.42
C ILE A 247 16.67 26.02 12.68
N ASN A 248 15.61 26.72 13.08
CA ASN A 248 15.64 28.10 13.50
C ASN A 248 15.88 28.24 15.02
N THR A 249 15.99 29.49 15.48
CA THR A 249 16.18 29.83 16.91
C THR A 249 14.99 29.49 17.81
N ALA A 250 13.80 29.28 17.24
CA ALA A 250 12.58 28.88 17.96
C ALA A 250 12.43 27.35 18.08
N ASN A 251 13.48 26.57 17.76
CA ASN A 251 13.47 25.10 17.75
C ASN A 251 12.44 24.50 16.79
N GLU A 252 12.23 25.18 15.66
CA GLU A 252 11.38 24.70 14.58
C GLU A 252 12.23 24.18 13.43
N ILE A 253 11.76 23.10 12.78
CA ILE A 253 12.37 22.51 11.59
C ILE A 253 11.69 23.00 10.32
N LEU A 254 12.48 23.30 9.31
CA LEU A 254 12.00 23.61 7.98
C LEU A 254 11.62 22.32 7.25
N LEU A 255 10.38 22.26 6.79
CA LEU A 255 9.88 21.19 5.93
C LEU A 255 9.34 21.76 4.62
N TYR A 256 9.50 20.98 3.56
CA TYR A 256 8.98 21.31 2.23
C TYR A 256 7.85 20.37 1.85
N ARG A 257 6.88 20.87 1.10
CA ARG A 257 5.88 20.01 0.45
C ARG A 257 6.39 19.60 -0.94
N ARG A 258 6.50 18.30 -1.15
CA ARG A 258 6.86 17.72 -2.44
C ARG A 258 5.79 18.02 -3.50
N ALA A 259 6.20 18.06 -4.77
CA ALA A 259 5.25 18.08 -5.87
C ALA A 259 4.28 16.89 -5.77
N GLU A 260 3.06 17.03 -6.23
CA GLU A 260 2.03 15.97 -6.14
C GLU A 260 2.41 14.69 -6.87
N ARG A 261 3.20 14.81 -7.95
CA ARG A 261 3.67 13.67 -8.76
C ARG A 261 5.03 13.20 -8.30
N GLY A 262 5.31 11.91 -8.50
CA GLY A 262 6.60 11.31 -8.18
C GLY A 262 6.64 10.61 -6.81
N LEU A 263 7.83 10.22 -6.40
CA LEU A 263 8.06 9.50 -5.15
C LEU A 263 7.72 10.39 -3.95
N LEU A 264 6.97 9.86 -2.98
CA LEU A 264 6.46 10.60 -1.81
C LEU A 264 5.69 11.89 -2.18
N GLY A 265 5.13 11.99 -3.39
CA GLY A 265 4.47 13.19 -3.89
C GLY A 265 3.41 13.73 -2.94
N GLY A 266 3.33 15.06 -2.80
CA GLY A 266 2.40 15.78 -1.92
C GLY A 266 2.70 15.69 -0.42
N MET A 267 3.69 14.90 0.01
CA MET A 267 4.09 14.78 1.41
C MET A 267 5.07 15.88 1.81
N LEU A 268 5.12 16.13 3.13
CA LEU A 268 6.17 16.96 3.69
C LEU A 268 7.50 16.20 3.72
N GLU A 269 8.58 16.91 3.49
CA GLU A 269 9.93 16.34 3.52
C GLU A 269 10.95 17.28 4.14
N VAL A 270 12.00 16.69 4.67
CA VAL A 270 13.25 17.38 4.99
C VAL A 270 13.98 17.65 3.68
N PRO A 271 14.41 18.88 3.37
CA PRO A 271 15.15 19.20 2.15
C PRO A 271 16.32 18.25 1.93
N SER A 272 16.43 17.70 0.72
CA SER A 272 17.47 16.72 0.41
C SER A 272 17.94 16.83 -1.04
N VAL A 273 19.21 16.50 -1.28
CA VAL A 273 19.86 16.60 -2.59
C VAL A 273 20.64 15.32 -2.93
N GLY A 274 20.94 15.13 -4.20
CA GLY A 274 21.85 14.08 -4.71
C GLY A 274 21.20 12.74 -5.06
N TRP A 275 19.99 12.44 -4.62
CA TRP A 275 19.31 11.17 -4.91
C TRP A 275 18.09 11.31 -5.83
N GLU A 276 17.56 12.50 -5.92
CA GLU A 276 16.51 12.94 -6.84
C GLU A 276 16.89 14.30 -7.45
N GLN A 277 16.38 14.60 -8.64
CA GLN A 277 16.55 15.91 -9.25
C GLN A 277 15.38 16.81 -8.83
N ASP A 278 15.56 17.55 -7.71
CA ASP A 278 14.65 18.62 -7.30
C ASP A 278 15.45 19.94 -7.20
N GLU A 279 15.29 20.77 -8.22
CA GLU A 279 16.01 22.05 -8.31
C GLU A 279 15.66 23.03 -7.18
N ARG A 280 14.46 22.93 -6.63
CA ARG A 280 14.02 23.79 -5.49
C ARG A 280 14.86 23.52 -4.26
N HIS A 281 15.18 22.25 -3.99
CA HIS A 281 16.07 21.88 -2.90
C HIS A 281 17.50 22.33 -3.17
N ASN A 282 17.97 22.15 -4.39
CA ASN A 282 19.31 22.59 -4.77
C ASN A 282 19.44 24.12 -4.62
N GLU A 283 18.44 24.88 -5.06
CA GLU A 283 18.41 26.33 -4.93
C GLU A 283 18.35 26.78 -3.46
N LEU A 284 17.47 26.17 -2.64
CA LEU A 284 17.38 26.45 -1.22
C LEU A 284 18.72 26.21 -0.52
N ILE A 285 19.30 25.02 -0.72
CA ILE A 285 20.57 24.67 -0.06
C ILE A 285 21.69 25.59 -0.51
N ARG A 286 21.73 25.96 -1.79
CA ARG A 286 22.70 26.93 -2.31
C ARG A 286 22.54 28.31 -1.63
N LYS A 287 21.31 28.83 -1.54
CA LYS A 287 21.02 30.11 -0.86
C LYS A 287 21.43 30.07 0.61
N LEU A 288 21.06 28.99 1.32
CA LEU A 288 21.45 28.80 2.72
C LEU A 288 22.95 28.72 2.91
N THR A 289 23.67 28.01 2.06
CA THR A 289 25.12 27.86 2.14
C THR A 289 25.83 29.20 1.92
N MET A 290 25.27 30.06 1.05
CA MET A 290 25.79 31.44 0.85
C MET A 290 25.71 32.31 2.12
N CYS A 291 24.68 32.09 2.95
CA CYS A 291 24.53 32.79 4.24
C CYS A 291 25.47 32.25 5.33
N ARG A 292 26.35 31.30 5.02
CA ARG A 292 27.30 30.66 5.94
C ARG A 292 26.67 30.22 7.28
N PRO A 293 25.58 29.46 7.27
CA PRO A 293 24.96 28.98 8.49
C PRO A 293 25.92 28.06 9.25
N HIS A 294 25.78 28.00 10.56
CA HIS A 294 26.50 27.00 11.35
C HIS A 294 26.00 25.62 10.94
N SER A 295 26.82 24.86 10.22
CA SER A 295 26.45 23.54 9.68
C SER A 295 27.34 22.44 10.25
N ARG A 296 26.74 21.29 10.58
CA ARG A 296 27.45 20.12 11.10
C ARG A 296 26.88 18.84 10.47
N ALA A 297 27.76 18.00 9.92
CA ALA A 297 27.39 16.66 9.53
C ALA A 297 27.19 15.77 10.78
N ILE A 298 26.15 14.96 10.78
CA ILE A 298 25.90 13.97 11.83
C ILE A 298 26.60 12.67 11.45
N THR A 299 27.22 12.02 12.42
CA THR A 299 27.85 10.71 12.25
C THR A 299 26.81 9.64 11.91
N GLY A 300 27.13 8.76 10.97
CA GLY A 300 26.21 7.72 10.49
C GLY A 300 25.37 8.15 9.29
N THR A 301 24.48 7.27 8.88
CA THR A 301 23.63 7.46 7.71
C THR A 301 22.22 6.93 7.97
N VAL A 302 21.25 7.49 7.28
CA VAL A 302 19.86 7.00 7.30
C VAL A 302 19.61 6.12 6.07
N GLU A 303 19.26 4.87 6.29
CA GLU A 303 18.94 3.93 5.22
C GLU A 303 17.43 3.70 5.09
N HIS A 304 16.97 3.68 3.84
CA HIS A 304 15.58 3.37 3.51
C HIS A 304 15.50 2.54 2.23
N VAL A 305 14.70 1.47 2.27
CA VAL A 305 14.49 0.61 1.10
C VAL A 305 13.16 0.97 0.47
N PHE A 306 13.22 1.42 -0.77
CA PHE A 306 12.08 1.56 -1.66
C PHE A 306 11.92 0.33 -2.53
N THR A 307 10.78 0.19 -3.20
CA THR A 307 10.50 -0.95 -4.10
C THR A 307 11.55 -1.10 -5.20
N HIS A 308 12.13 0.01 -5.67
CA HIS A 308 13.00 0.02 -6.86
C HIS A 308 14.47 0.34 -6.56
N PHE A 309 14.79 0.83 -5.36
CA PHE A 309 16.16 1.17 -4.97
C PHE A 309 16.32 1.22 -3.44
N LYS A 310 17.57 1.13 -2.98
CA LYS A 310 17.96 1.41 -1.60
C LYS A 310 18.54 2.82 -1.54
N LEU A 311 18.01 3.67 -0.65
CA LEU A 311 18.50 5.02 -0.41
C LEU A 311 19.37 5.06 0.85
N VAL A 312 20.49 5.77 0.76
CA VAL A 312 21.38 6.08 1.88
C VAL A 312 21.56 7.59 1.95
N LEU A 313 21.15 8.21 3.03
CA LEU A 313 21.25 9.64 3.25
C LEU A 313 22.28 9.96 4.34
N ARG A 314 23.22 10.88 4.04
CA ARG A 314 23.95 11.62 5.06
C ARG A 314 23.02 12.69 5.62
N VAL A 315 23.20 13.05 6.89
CA VAL A 315 22.39 14.09 7.52
C VAL A 315 23.30 15.25 7.92
N VAL A 316 22.94 16.43 7.48
CA VAL A 316 23.60 17.69 7.84
C VAL A 316 22.61 18.56 8.57
N VAL A 317 23.00 19.07 9.73
CA VAL A 317 22.22 20.06 10.48
C VAL A 317 22.68 21.45 10.10
N MET A 318 21.73 22.34 9.83
CA MET A 318 21.95 23.76 9.63
C MET A 318 21.13 24.55 10.64
N ARG A 319 21.78 25.40 11.41
CA ARG A 319 21.13 26.38 12.30
C ARG A 319 21.06 27.73 11.62
N VAL A 320 19.86 28.28 11.51
CA VAL A 320 19.60 29.55 10.82
C VAL A 320 18.92 30.53 11.76
N GLU A 321 19.26 31.80 11.62
CA GLU A 321 18.50 32.88 12.22
C GLU A 321 17.29 33.23 11.35
N LYS A 322 16.22 33.75 11.94
CA LYS A 322 15.06 34.22 11.18
C LYS A 322 15.47 35.39 10.29
N ASN A 323 15.40 35.18 8.98
CA ASN A 323 15.60 36.20 7.95
C ASN A 323 14.29 36.36 7.15
N ASP A 324 14.07 37.55 6.58
CA ASP A 324 12.83 37.85 5.84
C ASP A 324 12.52 36.87 4.69
N TRP A 325 13.53 36.38 3.98
CA TRP A 325 13.33 35.40 2.90
C TRP A 325 12.99 33.99 3.39
N LEU A 326 13.19 33.68 4.68
CA LEU A 326 12.77 32.44 5.33
C LEU A 326 11.35 32.54 5.89
N ALA A 327 10.76 33.74 5.97
CA ALA A 327 9.46 33.97 6.57
C ALA A 327 8.31 33.31 5.78
N GLY A 328 8.48 33.10 4.46
CA GLY A 328 7.50 32.42 3.60
C GLY A 328 7.60 30.89 3.58
N LEU A 329 8.50 30.30 4.35
CA LEU A 329 8.72 28.86 4.40
C LEU A 329 7.92 28.20 5.54
N HIS A 330 7.63 26.92 5.41
CA HIS A 330 6.83 26.19 6.40
C HIS A 330 7.69 25.64 7.52
N TRP A 331 7.58 26.22 8.71
CA TRP A 331 8.26 25.83 9.92
C TRP A 331 7.35 25.01 10.84
N TYR A 332 7.88 23.95 11.41
CA TYR A 332 7.14 23.02 12.29
C TYR A 332 7.92 22.82 13.59
N SER A 333 7.22 22.89 14.74
CA SER A 333 7.83 22.61 16.03
C SER A 333 8.37 21.18 16.08
N LEU A 334 9.63 21.02 16.53
CA LEU A 334 10.23 19.70 16.73
C LEU A 334 9.47 18.85 17.76
N ASP A 335 8.88 19.47 18.78
CA ASP A 335 8.11 18.77 19.81
C ASP A 335 6.84 18.11 19.26
N LYS A 336 6.31 18.62 18.14
CA LYS A 336 5.09 18.11 17.48
C LYS A 336 5.40 17.35 16.19
N ILE A 337 6.64 17.02 15.91
CA ILE A 337 7.06 16.50 14.61
C ILE A 337 6.41 15.15 14.27
N GLU A 338 6.12 14.32 15.26
CA GLU A 338 5.45 13.03 15.03
C GLU A 338 4.00 13.17 14.56
N SER A 339 3.31 14.26 14.94
CA SER A 339 1.93 14.56 14.54
C SER A 339 1.80 15.23 13.17
N VAL A 340 2.91 15.64 12.54
CA VAL A 340 2.92 16.37 11.27
C VAL A 340 2.59 15.49 10.05
N GLY A 341 2.69 14.16 10.21
CA GLY A 341 2.40 13.22 9.11
C GLY A 341 3.57 13.02 8.15
N LEU A 342 4.81 13.06 8.63
CA LEU A 342 5.99 12.81 7.82
C LEU A 342 6.06 11.37 7.30
N PRO A 343 6.56 11.14 6.06
CA PRO A 343 6.91 9.81 5.58
C PRO A 343 7.95 9.13 6.48
N LYS A 344 7.90 7.79 6.55
CA LYS A 344 8.87 6.99 7.35
C LYS A 344 10.34 7.34 7.09
N LEU A 345 10.70 7.67 5.85
CA LEU A 345 12.06 8.11 5.50
C LEU A 345 12.41 9.40 6.26
N MET A 346 11.54 10.39 6.19
CA MET A 346 11.79 11.70 6.80
C MET A 346 11.74 11.64 8.32
N LEU A 347 10.86 10.82 8.89
CA LEU A 347 10.88 10.53 10.33
C LEU A 347 12.20 9.90 10.78
N LYS A 348 12.79 8.98 9.98
CA LYS A 348 14.12 8.42 10.28
C LYS A 348 15.18 9.49 10.28
N VAL A 349 15.15 10.44 9.32
CA VAL A 349 16.10 11.57 9.26
C VAL A 349 16.01 12.43 10.51
N VAL A 350 14.78 12.80 10.91
CA VAL A 350 14.57 13.64 12.11
C VAL A 350 14.97 12.88 13.38
N LYS A 351 14.61 11.61 13.52
CA LYS A 351 14.99 10.78 14.68
C LYS A 351 16.52 10.62 14.77
N HIS A 352 17.20 10.45 13.64
CA HIS A 352 18.67 10.39 13.61
C HIS A 352 19.30 11.69 14.09
N PHE A 353 18.73 12.84 13.71
CA PHE A 353 19.14 14.13 14.24
C PHE A 353 18.91 14.24 15.76
N LEU A 354 17.70 13.95 16.25
CA LEU A 354 17.36 14.06 17.67
C LEU A 354 18.27 13.18 18.55
N SER A 355 18.51 11.93 18.15
CA SER A 355 19.43 11.02 18.86
C SER A 355 20.86 11.51 18.92
N SER A 356 21.31 12.29 17.91
CA SER A 356 22.65 12.87 17.90
C SER A 356 22.77 14.13 18.76
N ALA A 357 21.66 14.84 18.99
CA ALA A 357 21.60 16.01 19.85
C ALA A 357 21.68 15.63 21.33
N ASP A 358 20.99 14.54 21.74
CA ASP A 358 21.04 14.01 23.11
C ASP A 358 22.44 13.56 23.51
N ASN A 359 23.18 12.92 22.61
CA ASN A 359 24.57 12.52 22.86
C ASN A 359 25.54 13.70 23.00
N SER A 360 25.20 14.88 22.46
CA SER A 360 26.04 16.09 22.57
C SER A 360 25.85 16.83 23.91
N ASN A 361 24.73 16.61 24.60
CA ASN A 361 24.43 17.20 25.90
C ASN A 361 24.95 16.34 27.07
N ASN A 362 25.26 15.06 26.86
CA ASN A 362 25.81 14.17 27.88
C ASN A 362 27.34 14.13 27.95
N THR A 363 28.02 14.96 27.15
CA THR A 363 29.49 15.02 27.08
C THR A 363 30.05 16.39 27.53
N LYS A 364 29.30 17.13 28.37
CA LYS A 364 29.80 18.34 29.06
C LYS A 364 29.89 18.15 30.56
#